data_bd5e11f81c210c0fb367ff4ea8d04f01
#
_entry.id   bd5e11f81c210c0fb367ff4ea8d04f01
#
_cell.length_a   1.000
_cell.length_b   1.000
_cell.length_c   1.000
_cell.angle_alpha   90.00
_cell.angle_beta   90.00
_cell.angle_gamma   90.00
#
_symmetry.space_group_name_H-M   'P 1'
#
loop_
_entity.id
_entity.type
_entity.pdbx_description
1 polymer ?
#
loop_
_entity_poly.entity_id
_entity_poly.type
_entity_poly.pdbx_seq_one_letter_code
_entity_poly.pdbx_strand_id
1 'polypeptide(L)'
;MDIQPEKTCCFTGHRPQFFPWGSNTGDPAAAKMLRALESEILQAIADSYTTFLYGGALGVDAWAAEIVLRLRKNLPLTLIAILPFPGYNADVTENSYRQTIAASDRILCVEPVRRMAALAARDRYMIDRS
;
A
#
# COMPACT_ATOMS: atom_id res chain seq x y z
N MET A 1 -5.58 -16.96 -7.61
CA MET A 1 -5.82 -16.72 -6.16
C MET A 1 -6.92 -15.69 -6.02
N ASP A 2 -7.98 -16.04 -5.34
CA ASP A 2 -9.07 -15.11 -5.09
C ASP A 2 -8.80 -14.27 -3.84
N ILE A 3 -9.16 -13.00 -3.91
CA ILE A 3 -9.07 -12.11 -2.76
C ILE A 3 -10.29 -12.37 -1.89
N GLN A 4 -10.06 -12.68 -0.60
CA GLN A 4 -11.12 -12.96 0.38
C GLN A 4 -11.35 -11.70 1.23
N PRO A 5 -12.48 -10.97 1.02
CA PRO A 5 -12.71 -9.70 1.73
C PRO A 5 -12.64 -9.81 3.24
N GLU A 6 -13.11 -10.93 3.81
CA GLU A 6 -13.12 -11.15 5.26
C GLU A 6 -11.72 -11.27 5.87
N LYS A 7 -10.68 -11.43 5.03
CA LYS A 7 -9.28 -11.55 5.47
C LYS A 7 -8.42 -10.45 4.86
N THR A 8 -9.02 -9.46 4.21
CA THR A 8 -8.30 -8.46 3.42
C THR A 8 -8.50 -7.06 3.99
N CYS A 9 -7.40 -6.35 4.15
CA CYS A 9 -7.37 -4.97 4.57
C CYS A 9 -6.73 -4.13 3.46
N CYS A 10 -7.22 -2.93 3.20
CA CYS A 10 -6.62 -2.05 2.22
C CYS A 10 -6.12 -0.75 2.86
N PHE A 11 -5.14 -0.13 2.20
CA PHE A 11 -4.60 1.15 2.63
C PHE A 11 -4.92 2.22 1.62
N THR A 12 -5.45 3.34 2.11
CA THR A 12 -5.54 4.58 1.36
C THR A 12 -5.09 5.71 2.29
N GLY A 13 -4.42 6.72 1.75
CA GLY A 13 -3.95 7.80 2.60
C GLY A 13 -3.31 8.93 1.81
N HIS A 14 -2.87 9.94 2.54
CA HIS A 14 -2.27 11.13 1.94
C HIS A 14 -0.91 10.84 1.31
N ARG A 15 -0.63 11.54 0.22
CA ARG A 15 0.68 11.55 -0.43
C ARG A 15 1.66 12.40 0.38
N PRO A 16 3.00 12.27 0.13
CA PRO A 16 4.01 12.95 0.94
C PRO A 16 3.84 14.46 1.04
N GLN A 17 3.38 15.11 -0.03
CA GLN A 17 3.24 16.58 -0.04
C GLN A 17 2.20 17.10 0.96
N PHE A 18 1.35 16.25 1.50
CA PHE A 18 0.36 16.64 2.51
C PHE A 18 0.87 16.49 3.95
N PHE A 19 2.13 16.08 4.13
CA PHE A 19 2.75 15.96 5.46
C PHE A 19 3.88 16.99 5.61
N PRO A 20 4.08 17.53 6.83
CA PRO A 20 5.17 18.51 7.08
C PRO A 20 6.56 17.98 6.72
N TRP A 21 6.77 16.66 6.87
CA TRP A 21 8.07 16.04 6.58
C TRP A 21 8.21 15.60 5.11
N GLY A 22 7.13 15.67 4.30
CA GLY A 22 7.15 15.22 2.92
C GLY A 22 7.53 13.75 2.84
N SER A 23 8.55 13.41 2.06
CA SER A 23 9.06 12.05 1.92
C SER A 23 10.13 11.67 2.94
N ASN A 24 10.48 12.57 3.85
CA ASN A 24 11.54 12.34 4.84
C ASN A 24 11.03 11.55 6.04
N THR A 25 11.02 10.21 5.93
CA THR A 25 10.56 9.33 7.00
C THR A 25 11.54 9.25 8.17
N GLY A 26 12.74 9.88 8.05
CA GLY A 26 13.67 10.03 9.17
C GLY A 26 13.30 11.16 10.13
N ASP A 27 12.34 12.02 9.79
CA ASP A 27 11.87 13.07 10.68
C ASP A 27 11.19 12.46 11.91
N PRO A 28 11.45 12.98 13.14
CA PRO A 28 10.79 12.45 14.35
C PRO A 28 9.27 12.49 14.31
N ALA A 29 8.67 13.48 13.66
CA ALA A 29 7.21 13.53 13.50
C ALA A 29 6.69 12.40 12.61
N ALA A 30 7.44 12.06 11.56
CA ALA A 30 7.13 10.92 10.71
C ALA A 30 7.22 9.60 11.49
N ALA A 31 8.21 9.46 12.37
CA ALA A 31 8.37 8.25 13.18
C ALA A 31 7.15 7.97 14.04
N LYS A 32 6.52 9.01 14.59
CA LYS A 32 5.30 8.85 15.38
C LYS A 32 4.14 8.32 14.51
N MET A 33 3.99 8.87 13.31
CA MET A 33 2.95 8.41 12.37
C MET A 33 3.21 6.97 11.93
N LEU A 34 4.47 6.62 11.63
CA LEU A 34 4.82 5.27 11.21
C LEU A 34 4.56 4.25 12.32
N ARG A 35 4.82 4.60 13.59
CA ARG A 35 4.49 3.71 14.72
C ARG A 35 2.99 3.51 14.86
N ALA A 36 2.19 4.55 14.68
CA ALA A 36 0.74 4.44 14.70
C ALA A 36 0.24 3.55 13.57
N LEU A 37 0.78 3.72 12.37
CA LEU A 37 0.43 2.91 11.21
C LEU A 37 0.78 1.43 11.44
N GLU A 38 1.96 1.16 11.97
CA GLU A 38 2.36 -0.22 12.29
C GLU A 38 1.45 -0.83 13.36
N SER A 39 1.07 -0.06 14.38
CA SER A 39 0.14 -0.51 15.41
C SER A 39 -1.20 -0.94 14.83
N GLU A 40 -1.73 -0.17 13.88
CA GLU A 40 -2.99 -0.51 13.20
C GLU A 40 -2.84 -1.78 12.35
N ILE A 41 -1.71 -1.94 11.67
CA ILE A 41 -1.44 -3.14 10.88
C ILE A 41 -1.35 -4.37 11.80
N LEU A 42 -0.64 -4.26 12.92
CA LEU A 42 -0.53 -5.34 13.88
C LEU A 42 -1.89 -5.70 14.48
N GLN A 43 -2.75 -4.71 14.72
CA GLN A 43 -4.11 -4.96 15.20
C GLN A 43 -4.93 -5.73 14.14
N ALA A 44 -4.81 -5.35 12.88
CA ALA A 44 -5.49 -6.06 11.80
C ALA A 44 -5.02 -7.52 11.74
N ILE A 45 -3.71 -7.76 11.89
CA ILE A 45 -3.16 -9.12 11.90
C ILE A 45 -3.72 -9.90 13.09
N ALA A 46 -3.81 -9.28 14.27
CA ALA A 46 -4.41 -9.90 15.45
C ALA A 46 -5.88 -10.24 15.22
N ASP A 47 -6.58 -9.47 14.39
CA ASP A 47 -7.97 -9.71 14.03
C ASP A 47 -8.10 -10.68 12.84
N SER A 48 -7.04 -11.39 12.50
CA SER A 48 -6.99 -12.44 11.46
C SER A 48 -6.96 -11.94 10.01
N TYR A 49 -6.65 -10.68 9.78
CA TYR A 49 -6.41 -10.18 8.43
C TYR A 49 -5.00 -10.62 7.98
N THR A 50 -4.91 -11.22 6.80
CA THR A 50 -3.66 -11.75 6.27
C THR A 50 -3.27 -11.21 4.89
N THR A 51 -4.21 -10.56 4.20
CA THR A 51 -3.99 -9.98 2.87
C THR A 51 -4.12 -8.47 2.95
N PHE A 52 -3.15 -7.77 2.38
CA PHE A 52 -3.11 -6.31 2.40
C PHE A 52 -3.02 -5.78 0.98
N LEU A 53 -3.91 -4.84 0.64
CA LEU A 53 -3.96 -4.19 -0.66
C LEU A 53 -3.49 -2.73 -0.52
N TYR A 54 -2.69 -2.27 -1.47
CA TYR A 54 -2.30 -0.86 -1.52
C TYR A 54 -2.33 -0.36 -2.97
N GLY A 55 -2.57 0.95 -3.14
CA GLY A 55 -2.83 1.52 -4.45
C GLY A 55 -1.60 1.88 -5.27
N GLY A 56 -0.41 1.61 -4.78
CA GLY A 56 0.82 1.95 -5.47
C GLY A 56 1.17 3.44 -5.43
N ALA A 57 0.46 4.25 -4.64
CA ALA A 57 0.78 5.66 -4.47
C ALA A 57 1.97 5.84 -3.51
N LEU A 58 2.65 6.98 -3.63
CA LEU A 58 3.63 7.40 -2.63
C LEU A 58 2.91 7.83 -1.36
N GLY A 59 3.65 7.92 -0.25
CA GLY A 59 3.09 8.33 1.04
C GLY A 59 2.57 7.14 1.85
N VAL A 60 1.40 7.28 2.47
CA VAL A 60 0.86 6.26 3.38
C VAL A 60 0.77 4.89 2.72
N ASP A 61 0.33 4.81 1.47
CA ASP A 61 0.26 3.54 0.73
C ASP A 61 1.61 2.83 0.73
N ALA A 62 2.65 3.52 0.30
CA ALA A 62 3.99 2.94 0.21
C ALA A 62 4.58 2.62 1.59
N TRP A 63 4.37 3.50 2.57
CA TRP A 63 4.89 3.29 3.93
C TRP A 63 4.20 2.09 4.60
N ALA A 64 2.88 1.95 4.41
CA ALA A 64 2.15 0.78 4.92
C ALA A 64 2.65 -0.50 4.26
N ALA A 65 2.85 -0.48 2.96
CA ALA A 65 3.34 -1.64 2.22
C ALA A 65 4.74 -2.06 2.70
N GLU A 66 5.63 -1.11 2.98
CA GLU A 66 6.96 -1.40 3.53
C GLU A 66 6.86 -2.10 4.89
N ILE A 67 5.94 -1.64 5.75
CA ILE A 67 5.72 -2.27 7.05
C ILE A 67 5.24 -3.71 6.88
N VAL A 68 4.28 -3.94 6.01
CA VAL A 68 3.76 -5.29 5.73
C VAL A 68 4.89 -6.20 5.22
N LEU A 69 5.73 -5.70 4.31
CA LEU A 69 6.85 -6.49 3.79
C LEU A 69 7.83 -6.87 4.89
N ARG A 70 8.11 -5.96 5.82
CA ARG A 70 8.98 -6.25 6.96
C ARG A 70 8.37 -7.33 7.85
N LEU A 71 7.09 -7.22 8.17
CA LEU A 71 6.39 -8.18 9.01
C LEU A 71 6.23 -9.54 8.31
N ARG A 72 6.12 -9.55 6.98
CA ARG A 72 5.96 -10.79 6.20
C ARG A 72 7.15 -11.75 6.37
N LYS A 73 8.30 -11.25 6.77
CA LYS A 73 9.47 -12.10 6.99
C LYS A 73 9.21 -13.16 8.06
N ASN A 74 8.33 -12.89 9.02
CA ASN A 74 8.03 -13.78 10.14
C ASN A 74 6.55 -14.15 10.26
N LEU A 75 5.70 -13.65 9.38
CA LEU A 75 4.25 -13.85 9.44
C LEU A 75 3.71 -14.21 8.05
N PRO A 76 2.65 -15.02 7.96
CA PRO A 76 2.09 -15.46 6.67
C PRO A 76 1.19 -14.38 6.05
N LEU A 77 1.79 -13.30 5.56
CA LEU A 77 1.08 -12.16 4.99
C LEU A 77 1.24 -12.13 3.47
N THR A 78 0.21 -11.62 2.80
CA THR A 78 0.19 -11.38 1.35
C THR A 78 0.03 -9.89 1.10
N LEU A 79 0.86 -9.34 0.24
CA LEU A 79 0.81 -7.93 -0.17
C LEU A 79 0.53 -7.83 -1.66
N ILE A 80 -0.51 -7.12 -2.03
CA ILE A 80 -0.94 -6.96 -3.43
C ILE A 80 -0.99 -5.48 -3.78
N ALA A 81 -0.27 -5.10 -4.82
CA ALA A 81 -0.34 -3.74 -5.38
C ALA A 81 -1.50 -3.68 -6.38
N ILE A 82 -2.40 -2.74 -6.18
CA ILE A 82 -3.55 -2.50 -7.06
C ILE A 82 -3.31 -1.17 -7.76
N LEU A 83 -2.81 -1.22 -8.99
CA LEU A 83 -2.49 -0.03 -9.75
C LEU A 83 -3.70 0.44 -10.56
N PRO A 84 -3.86 1.75 -10.75
CA PRO A 84 -4.98 2.26 -11.55
C PRO A 84 -4.85 1.90 -13.03
N PHE A 85 -3.64 1.87 -13.56
CA PHE A 85 -3.36 1.51 -14.97
C PHE A 85 -1.89 1.06 -15.10
N PRO A 86 -1.53 0.35 -16.18
CA PRO A 86 -0.14 -0.06 -16.39
C PRO A 86 0.79 1.17 -16.49
N GLY A 87 1.97 1.07 -15.89
CA GLY A 87 2.95 2.15 -15.91
C GLY A 87 2.72 3.26 -14.91
N TYR A 88 1.71 3.13 -14.03
CA TYR A 88 1.45 4.10 -12.97
C TYR A 88 2.72 4.27 -12.11
N ASN A 89 3.18 5.52 -11.96
CA ASN A 89 4.39 5.87 -11.22
C ASN A 89 5.68 5.18 -11.73
N ALA A 90 5.71 4.76 -12.99
CA ALA A 90 6.89 4.11 -13.57
C ALA A 90 8.12 5.04 -13.61
N ASP A 91 7.91 6.35 -13.59
CA ASP A 91 8.96 7.36 -13.57
C ASP A 91 9.51 7.66 -12.17
N VAL A 92 8.91 7.10 -11.12
CA VAL A 92 9.41 7.26 -9.75
C VAL A 92 10.74 6.54 -9.61
N THR A 93 11.79 7.29 -9.24
CA THR A 93 13.15 6.76 -9.12
C THR A 93 13.54 6.40 -7.69
N GLU A 94 12.70 6.70 -6.72
CA GLU A 94 12.95 6.40 -5.32
C GLU A 94 13.10 4.89 -5.12
N ASN A 95 14.25 4.48 -4.60
CA ASN A 95 14.63 3.07 -4.57
C ASN A 95 13.73 2.23 -3.66
N SER A 96 13.40 2.75 -2.48
CA SER A 96 12.52 2.04 -1.54
C SER A 96 11.14 1.78 -2.15
N TYR A 97 10.58 2.75 -2.87
CA TYR A 97 9.31 2.62 -3.56
C TYR A 97 9.37 1.51 -4.61
N ARG A 98 10.41 1.54 -5.47
CA ARG A 98 10.57 0.55 -6.54
C ARG A 98 10.75 -0.86 -5.99
N GLN A 99 11.52 -1.00 -4.91
CA GLN A 99 11.72 -2.28 -4.26
C GLN A 99 10.43 -2.81 -3.65
N THR A 100 9.61 -1.94 -3.06
CA THR A 100 8.32 -2.32 -2.48
C THR A 100 7.38 -2.87 -3.55
N ILE A 101 7.26 -2.19 -4.69
CA ILE A 101 6.45 -2.67 -5.80
C ILE A 101 6.95 -4.02 -6.29
N ALA A 102 8.26 -4.16 -6.49
CA ALA A 102 8.85 -5.40 -6.99
C ALA A 102 8.70 -6.57 -6.01
N ALA A 103 8.68 -6.30 -4.72
CA ALA A 103 8.56 -7.33 -3.68
C ALA A 103 7.10 -7.73 -3.38
N SER A 104 6.12 -7.04 -3.95
CA SER A 104 4.72 -7.38 -3.77
C SER A 104 4.41 -8.77 -4.35
N ASP A 105 3.53 -9.51 -3.69
CA ASP A 105 3.19 -10.88 -4.12
C ASP A 105 2.47 -10.86 -5.47
N ARG A 106 1.64 -9.84 -5.71
CA ARG A 106 0.95 -9.64 -6.98
C ARG A 106 0.86 -8.16 -7.30
N ILE A 107 0.79 -7.85 -8.59
CA ILE A 107 0.54 -6.51 -9.10
C ILE A 107 -0.63 -6.60 -10.08
N LEU A 108 -1.74 -5.93 -9.76
CA LEU A 108 -2.95 -5.93 -10.57
C LEU A 108 -3.22 -4.51 -11.07
N CYS A 109 -3.69 -4.39 -12.31
CA CYS A 109 -4.11 -3.11 -12.88
C CYS A 109 -5.63 -3.12 -13.06
N VAL A 110 -6.31 -2.08 -12.58
CA VAL A 110 -7.77 -2.01 -12.64
C VAL A 110 -8.24 -1.63 -14.04
N GLU A 111 -7.55 -0.70 -14.70
CA GLU A 111 -7.88 -0.25 -16.04
C GLU A 111 -6.77 -0.63 -17.01
N PRO A 112 -7.09 -0.97 -18.27
CA PRO A 112 -6.07 -1.35 -19.25
C PRO A 112 -5.27 -0.16 -19.80
N VAL A 113 -5.80 1.06 -19.65
CA VAL A 113 -5.18 2.28 -20.17
C VAL A 113 -5.26 3.41 -19.15
N ARG A 114 -4.37 4.39 -19.31
CA ARG A 114 -4.37 5.59 -18.46
C ARG A 114 -5.63 6.42 -18.68
N ARG A 115 -6.41 6.63 -17.60
CA ARG A 115 -7.60 7.50 -17.59
C ARG A 115 -7.69 8.17 -16.22
N MET A 116 -8.31 9.38 -16.19
CA MET A 116 -8.51 10.08 -14.92
C MET A 116 -9.40 9.27 -13.96
N ALA A 117 -10.41 8.60 -14.47
CA ALA A 117 -11.31 7.78 -13.66
C ALA A 117 -10.64 6.52 -13.08
N ALA A 118 -9.45 6.16 -13.58
CA ALA A 118 -8.77 4.95 -13.12
C ALA A 118 -8.36 5.01 -11.65
N LEU A 119 -8.02 6.20 -11.13
CA LEU A 119 -7.66 6.35 -9.72
C LEU A 119 -8.84 6.02 -8.81
N ALA A 120 -10.02 6.55 -9.12
CA ALA A 120 -11.23 6.25 -8.35
C ALA A 120 -11.65 4.79 -8.51
N ALA A 121 -11.50 4.23 -9.70
CA ALA A 121 -11.80 2.83 -9.96
C ALA A 121 -10.88 1.91 -9.15
N ARG A 122 -9.58 2.27 -9.03
CA ARG A 122 -8.63 1.53 -8.20
C ARG A 122 -9.06 1.53 -6.73
N ASP A 123 -9.41 2.68 -6.19
CA ASP A 123 -9.83 2.80 -4.79
C ASP A 123 -11.09 1.98 -4.53
N ARG A 124 -12.06 2.04 -5.42
CA ARG A 124 -13.28 1.24 -5.32
C ARG A 124 -12.98 -0.25 -5.36
N TYR A 125 -12.09 -0.66 -6.26
CA TYR A 125 -11.66 -2.07 -6.35
C TYR A 125 -11.12 -2.58 -5.02
N MET A 126 -10.23 -1.79 -4.37
CA MET A 126 -9.66 -2.17 -3.09
C MET A 126 -10.73 -2.25 -1.99
N ILE A 127 -11.60 -1.24 -1.91
CA ILE A 127 -12.65 -1.17 -0.88
C ILE A 127 -13.61 -2.35 -1.02
N ASP A 128 -14.03 -2.67 -2.24
CA ASP A 128 -14.99 -3.76 -2.48
C ASP A 128 -14.42 -5.13 -2.11
N ARG A 129 -13.09 -5.27 -2.09
CA ARG A 129 -12.41 -6.54 -1.81
C ARG A 129 -11.75 -6.61 -0.45
N SER A 130 -12.00 -5.62 0.37
CA SER A 130 -11.44 -5.59 1.72
C SER A 130 -12.54 -5.48 2.79
#